data_b7cb1d1424cdad83651fc3c63216f899
#
_entry.id   b7cb1d1424cdad83651fc3c63216f899
#
_cell.length_a   1.000
_cell.length_b   1.000
_cell.length_c   1.000
_cell.angle_alpha   90.00
_cell.angle_beta   90.00
_cell.angle_gamma   90.00
#
_symmetry.space_group_name_H-M   'P 1'
#
loop_
_entity.id
_entity.type
_entity.pdbx_description
1 polymer ?
#
loop_
_entity_poly.entity_id
_entity_poly.type
_entity_poly.pdbx_seq_one_letter_code
_entity_poly.pdbx_strand_id
1 'polypeptide(L)'
;MQLRLSGIRIPVCSRQNPKQVACEQYHIRPQDVQECRIVRQAIDARKKNKVLYDYQLEVTLPEKYGSLRGIAGVQECQAKPDLVYPQWKDTLRPVIVGFGPSGMFAALYLARCHARPVIIERGEKIEERKRSVQAFLKNRILSPQSNVQFGEGGAGTFSDGKLNTNVHSEYNAFVLKEFYLHGADRDVTYLQNPHVGTDYLEKVVRNIRLEIESLGGEFHFSTLFSDFEQKGDMIKAICSNGNTFDTRHLLLGLGHSARDTIRKLYDKGLRIEPKSFSMGVRIEHLQKKINRMQYGDAAEFLPPATYKGAVHLGQRSVYTFCMCPGGQVMASASEAETIVTNGMSERLRNKVNANSALLVNVTPEDYFVNSPLDGLGYQEKYERLAFAIAGDYRAPGNLVGEFLENRVASAARSVSPSYPHGLCFCDLRQCLPGYVVDALREALPLFDRKMRGFASPDAVLTGVETRSSSPVRILRNENRMCTVPGIYPVGEGAGYAGGIMSAAIDGLKTAMSLLA
;
A
#
# COMPACT_ATOMS: atom_id res chain seq x y z
N MET A 1 -0.54 37.25 8.67
CA MET A 1 -0.79 36.48 7.42
C MET A 1 -0.04 35.17 7.42
N GLN A 2 -0.57 34.14 6.75
CA GLN A 2 0.08 32.84 6.60
C GLN A 2 0.59 32.64 5.17
N LEU A 3 1.88 32.37 5.02
CA LEU A 3 2.54 32.16 3.73
C LEU A 3 3.22 30.80 3.67
N ARG A 4 3.20 30.20 2.48
CA ARG A 4 4.01 29.02 2.15
C ARG A 4 5.22 29.46 1.35
N LEU A 5 6.41 29.17 1.89
CA LEU A 5 7.70 29.44 1.29
C LEU A 5 8.27 28.15 0.70
N SER A 6 8.68 28.18 -0.57
CA SER A 6 9.15 27.01 -1.34
C SER A 6 10.57 27.21 -1.84
N GLY A 7 11.21 26.13 -2.32
CA GLY A 7 12.56 26.20 -2.91
C GLY A 7 13.67 26.46 -1.87
N ILE A 8 13.44 26.11 -0.62
CA ILE A 8 14.44 26.23 0.44
C ILE A 8 15.35 25.00 0.37
N ARG A 9 16.53 25.18 -0.19
CA ARG A 9 17.46 24.10 -0.54
C ARG A 9 18.66 24.09 0.36
N ILE A 10 18.90 22.96 1.04
CA ILE A 10 19.96 22.78 2.02
C ILE A 10 20.80 21.55 1.64
N PRO A 11 22.14 21.65 1.53
CA PRO A 11 22.98 20.47 1.32
C PRO A 11 22.75 19.42 2.41
N VAL A 12 22.66 18.14 2.04
CA VAL A 12 22.33 17.08 3.01
C VAL A 12 23.39 16.88 4.08
N CYS A 13 24.63 17.29 3.83
CA CYS A 13 25.73 17.31 4.82
C CYS A 13 25.71 18.55 5.73
N SER A 14 24.85 19.54 5.44
CA SER A 14 24.74 20.77 6.23
C SER A 14 23.80 20.58 7.42
N ARG A 15 24.11 21.26 8.55
CA ARG A 15 23.25 21.33 9.72
C ARG A 15 22.42 22.62 9.79
N GLN A 16 22.29 23.34 8.67
CA GLN A 16 21.52 24.58 8.63
C GLN A 16 20.05 24.35 8.98
N ASN A 17 19.48 25.27 9.73
CA ASN A 17 18.06 25.23 10.08
C ASN A 17 17.21 25.74 8.89
N PRO A 18 16.21 24.98 8.39
CA PRO A 18 15.36 25.41 7.29
C PRO A 18 14.68 26.77 7.51
N LYS A 19 14.27 27.09 8.75
CA LYS A 19 13.70 28.41 9.10
C LYS A 19 14.70 29.54 8.85
N GLN A 20 15.96 29.35 9.26
CA GLN A 20 17.00 30.39 9.07
C GLN A 20 17.27 30.61 7.57
N VAL A 21 17.45 29.53 6.79
CA VAL A 21 17.67 29.62 5.34
C VAL A 21 16.48 30.30 4.65
N ALA A 22 15.25 30.01 5.05
CA ALA A 22 14.07 30.68 4.54
C ALA A 22 14.05 32.19 4.88
N CYS A 23 14.41 32.54 6.12
CA CYS A 23 14.49 33.93 6.54
C CYS A 23 15.53 34.72 5.73
N GLU A 24 16.70 34.15 5.47
CA GLU A 24 17.75 34.74 4.64
C GLU A 24 17.27 34.89 3.18
N GLN A 25 16.72 33.83 2.59
CA GLN A 25 16.28 33.79 1.19
C GLN A 25 15.15 34.79 0.88
N TYR A 26 14.23 35.01 1.83
CA TYR A 26 13.06 35.87 1.67
C TYR A 26 13.17 37.20 2.42
N HIS A 27 14.35 37.53 2.94
CA HIS A 27 14.61 38.77 3.71
C HIS A 27 13.63 38.99 4.88
N ILE A 28 13.32 37.91 5.60
CA ILE A 28 12.46 37.91 6.79
C ILE A 28 13.33 37.97 8.04
N ARG A 29 13.02 38.87 8.98
CA ARG A 29 13.72 38.84 10.29
C ARG A 29 13.25 37.63 11.09
N PRO A 30 14.14 36.76 11.60
CA PRO A 30 13.77 35.53 12.31
C PRO A 30 12.82 35.75 13.50
N GLN A 31 12.95 36.89 14.17
CA GLN A 31 12.09 37.31 15.29
C GLN A 31 10.67 37.68 14.92
N ASP A 32 10.43 38.00 13.66
CA ASP A 32 9.09 38.33 13.14
C ASP A 32 8.30 37.07 12.73
N VAL A 33 8.94 35.91 12.70
CA VAL A 33 8.28 34.63 12.41
C VAL A 33 7.60 34.12 13.68
N GLN A 34 6.28 34.31 13.76
CA GLN A 34 5.45 33.89 14.89
C GLN A 34 5.34 32.36 14.97
N GLU A 35 5.08 31.71 13.81
CA GLU A 35 5.03 30.26 13.67
C GLU A 35 5.77 29.82 12.41
N CYS A 36 6.40 28.65 12.47
CA CYS A 36 7.07 28.02 11.34
C CYS A 36 6.90 26.52 11.41
N ARG A 37 6.35 25.94 10.36
CA ARG A 37 6.22 24.48 10.24
C ARG A 37 6.73 23.99 8.89
N ILE A 38 7.39 22.84 8.89
CA ILE A 38 7.73 22.13 7.66
C ILE A 38 6.44 21.47 7.13
N VAL A 39 6.10 21.72 5.87
CA VAL A 39 4.93 21.12 5.20
C VAL A 39 5.33 20.21 4.04
N ARG A 40 6.59 20.30 3.59
CA ARG A 40 7.18 19.37 2.66
C ARG A 40 8.69 19.29 2.87
N GLN A 41 9.22 18.06 2.84
CA GLN A 41 10.65 17.77 2.78
C GLN A 41 10.88 16.71 1.71
N ALA A 42 11.73 17.02 0.74
CA ALA A 42 12.13 16.12 -0.34
C ALA A 42 13.65 15.99 -0.41
N ILE A 43 14.14 14.90 -0.97
CA ILE A 43 15.55 14.73 -1.32
C ILE A 43 15.68 14.95 -2.81
N ASP A 44 16.48 15.93 -3.21
CA ASP A 44 16.86 16.16 -4.61
C ASP A 44 18.26 15.55 -4.86
N ALA A 45 18.27 14.32 -5.38
CA ALA A 45 19.48 13.57 -5.74
C ALA A 45 19.71 13.48 -7.26
N ARG A 46 19.11 14.35 -8.07
CA ARG A 46 19.32 14.38 -9.53
C ARG A 46 20.77 14.60 -9.89
N LYS A 47 21.49 15.35 -9.07
CA LYS A 47 22.95 15.55 -9.19
C LYS A 47 23.62 14.89 -7.99
N LYS A 48 24.25 13.72 -8.19
CA LYS A 48 24.85 12.91 -7.11
C LYS A 48 26.00 13.60 -6.36
N ASN A 49 26.67 14.56 -6.99
CA ASN A 49 27.71 15.39 -6.38
C ASN A 49 27.16 16.61 -5.62
N LYS A 50 25.85 16.85 -5.69
CA LYS A 50 25.18 17.97 -5.01
C LYS A 50 23.76 17.53 -4.58
N VAL A 51 23.68 16.62 -3.61
CA VAL A 51 22.39 16.18 -3.08
C VAL A 51 21.89 17.19 -2.04
N LEU A 52 20.61 17.55 -2.14
CA LEU A 52 20.00 18.60 -1.34
C LEU A 52 18.71 18.10 -0.70
N TYR A 53 18.39 18.61 0.47
CA TYR A 53 17.02 18.68 0.94
C TYR A 53 16.32 19.87 0.30
N ASP A 54 15.11 19.66 -0.19
CA ASP A 54 14.20 20.69 -0.71
C ASP A 54 12.99 20.80 0.21
N TYR A 55 12.87 21.93 0.90
CA TYR A 55 11.82 22.18 1.89
C TYR A 55 10.77 23.15 1.38
N GLN A 56 9.53 22.94 1.87
CA GLN A 56 8.50 23.96 1.90
C GLN A 56 8.12 24.22 3.35
N LEU A 57 8.04 25.49 3.71
CA LEU A 57 7.67 25.93 5.05
C LEU A 57 6.37 26.73 4.99
N GLU A 58 5.51 26.54 5.97
CA GLU A 58 4.43 27.50 6.27
C GLU A 58 4.87 28.36 7.43
N VAL A 59 4.72 29.66 7.26
CA VAL A 59 5.11 30.67 8.24
C VAL A 59 3.98 31.64 8.53
N THR A 60 3.80 32.02 9.79
CA THR A 60 2.91 33.10 10.21
C THR A 60 3.75 34.37 10.42
N LEU A 61 3.42 35.42 9.67
CA LEU A 61 4.16 36.69 9.64
C LEU A 61 3.22 37.88 9.89
N PRO A 62 3.74 39.01 10.43
CA PRO A 62 3.05 40.27 10.48
C PRO A 62 2.71 40.81 9.07
N GLU A 63 1.67 41.62 8.95
CA GLU A 63 1.21 42.18 7.67
C GLU A 63 2.23 43.08 6.95
N LYS A 64 3.25 43.60 7.66
CA LYS A 64 4.35 44.35 7.04
C LYS A 64 5.12 43.58 5.96
N TYR A 65 5.01 42.25 5.95
CA TYR A 65 5.59 41.34 4.93
C TYR A 65 4.64 41.10 3.74
N GLY A 66 3.58 41.90 3.59
CA GLY A 66 2.62 41.78 2.49
C GLY A 66 3.25 41.85 1.09
N SER A 67 4.39 42.54 0.94
CA SER A 67 5.19 42.59 -0.30
C SER A 67 5.75 41.25 -0.76
N LEU A 68 5.78 40.23 0.10
CA LEU A 68 6.16 38.85 -0.29
C LEU A 68 5.09 38.17 -1.17
N ARG A 69 3.84 38.68 -1.14
CA ARG A 69 2.81 38.17 -2.05
C ARG A 69 3.22 38.45 -3.49
N GLY A 70 3.18 37.42 -4.33
CA GLY A 70 3.60 37.50 -5.73
C GLY A 70 5.09 37.25 -6.00
N ILE A 71 5.92 37.10 -4.98
CA ILE A 71 7.30 36.64 -5.16
C ILE A 71 7.33 35.15 -5.54
N ALA A 72 8.20 34.81 -6.50
CA ALA A 72 8.38 33.41 -6.90
C ALA A 72 8.72 32.50 -5.69
N GLY A 73 7.97 31.42 -5.53
CA GLY A 73 8.15 30.50 -4.40
C GLY A 73 7.35 30.86 -3.15
N VAL A 74 6.60 31.98 -3.16
CA VAL A 74 5.71 32.38 -2.06
C VAL A 74 4.25 32.19 -2.50
N GLN A 75 3.47 31.53 -1.67
CA GLN A 75 2.03 31.34 -1.86
C GLN A 75 1.29 31.69 -0.56
N GLU A 76 0.14 32.32 -0.69
CA GLU A 76 -0.72 32.55 0.45
C GLU A 76 -1.42 31.24 0.85
N CYS A 77 -1.41 30.94 2.15
CA CYS A 77 -2.06 29.75 2.66
C CYS A 77 -3.56 30.02 2.80
N GLN A 78 -4.37 29.27 2.09
CA GLN A 78 -5.80 29.22 2.35
C GLN A 78 -6.06 28.18 3.43
N ALA A 79 -6.78 28.57 4.48
CA ALA A 79 -7.26 27.63 5.49
C ALA A 79 -8.18 26.61 4.79
N LYS A 80 -7.81 25.35 4.84
CA LYS A 80 -8.73 24.29 4.40
C LYS A 80 -9.73 24.06 5.51
N PRO A 81 -11.03 23.98 5.19
CA PRO A 81 -12.05 23.66 6.18
C PRO A 81 -11.74 22.28 6.78
N ASP A 82 -11.96 22.16 8.07
CA ASP A 82 -11.92 20.86 8.75
C ASP A 82 -13.04 19.97 8.20
N LEU A 83 -12.81 18.65 8.28
CA LEU A 83 -13.82 17.69 7.88
C LEU A 83 -15.04 17.79 8.81
N VAL A 84 -16.23 17.89 8.23
CA VAL A 84 -17.50 17.96 8.98
C VAL A 84 -17.97 16.54 9.28
N TYR A 85 -18.52 16.34 10.47
CA TYR A 85 -19.09 15.06 10.92
C TYR A 85 -20.59 15.23 11.20
N PRO A 86 -21.46 15.10 10.16
CA PRO A 86 -22.91 15.19 10.35
C PRO A 86 -23.41 14.06 11.24
N GLN A 87 -24.47 14.34 12.02
CA GLN A 87 -25.12 13.35 12.86
C GLN A 87 -25.76 12.25 12.01
N TRP A 88 -25.49 10.98 12.31
CA TRP A 88 -26.16 9.83 11.70
C TRP A 88 -27.65 9.84 12.03
N LYS A 89 -28.51 9.70 11.01
CA LYS A 89 -29.97 9.81 11.18
C LYS A 89 -30.70 8.48 11.05
N ASP A 90 -30.08 7.47 10.42
CA ASP A 90 -30.71 6.16 10.29
C ASP A 90 -30.79 5.44 11.65
N THR A 91 -31.86 4.70 11.86
CA THR A 91 -32.06 3.86 13.06
C THR A 91 -31.19 2.61 13.06
N LEU A 92 -30.78 2.17 11.88
CA LEU A 92 -29.91 1.02 11.69
C LEU A 92 -28.44 1.46 11.59
N ARG A 93 -27.58 0.61 12.10
CA ARG A 93 -26.14 0.80 12.07
C ARG A 93 -25.58 0.41 10.70
N PRO A 94 -24.62 1.15 10.13
CA PRO A 94 -23.93 0.70 8.94
C PRO A 94 -23.04 -0.50 9.27
N VAL A 95 -23.00 -1.48 8.35
CA VAL A 95 -22.14 -2.68 8.46
C VAL A 95 -20.98 -2.55 7.50
N ILE A 96 -19.78 -2.80 7.99
CA ILE A 96 -18.54 -2.71 7.23
C ILE A 96 -17.85 -4.07 7.26
N VAL A 97 -17.64 -4.66 6.09
CA VAL A 97 -16.91 -5.92 5.91
C VAL A 97 -15.46 -5.64 5.55
N GLY A 98 -14.54 -6.09 6.41
CA GLY A 98 -13.11 -5.88 6.29
C GLY A 98 -12.63 -4.61 6.99
N PHE A 99 -11.55 -4.74 7.77
CA PHE A 99 -10.91 -3.64 8.50
C PHE A 99 -9.50 -3.35 7.96
N GLY A 100 -9.34 -3.40 6.62
CA GLY A 100 -8.23 -2.81 5.90
C GLY A 100 -8.39 -1.28 5.77
N PRO A 101 -7.48 -0.56 5.09
CA PRO A 101 -7.51 0.91 5.05
C PRO A 101 -8.83 1.51 4.60
N SER A 102 -9.55 0.89 3.67
CA SER A 102 -10.86 1.39 3.21
C SER A 102 -11.94 1.25 4.29
N GLY A 103 -12.07 0.06 4.89
CA GLY A 103 -13.04 -0.16 5.98
C GLY A 103 -12.70 0.65 7.23
N MET A 104 -11.40 0.76 7.54
CA MET A 104 -10.90 1.52 8.69
C MET A 104 -11.29 3.00 8.62
N PHE A 105 -11.02 3.68 7.50
CA PHE A 105 -11.35 5.11 7.35
C PHE A 105 -12.84 5.36 7.16
N ALA A 106 -13.58 4.41 6.58
CA ALA A 106 -15.04 4.46 6.57
C ALA A 106 -15.61 4.34 7.99
N ALA A 107 -15.14 3.36 8.77
CA ALA A 107 -15.57 3.14 10.14
C ALA A 107 -15.25 4.32 11.06
N LEU A 108 -14.02 4.88 10.96
CA LEU A 108 -13.60 6.03 11.75
C LEU A 108 -14.48 7.26 11.48
N TYR A 109 -14.75 7.55 10.21
CA TYR A 109 -15.62 8.66 9.85
C TYR A 109 -17.05 8.47 10.36
N LEU A 110 -17.65 7.29 10.12
CA LEU A 110 -19.00 6.97 10.56
C LEU A 110 -19.13 6.94 12.10
N ALA A 111 -18.10 6.47 12.81
CA ALA A 111 -18.08 6.51 14.26
C ALA A 111 -18.10 7.95 14.79
N ARG A 112 -17.32 8.85 14.20
CA ARG A 112 -17.33 10.30 14.51
C ARG A 112 -18.65 10.99 14.14
N CYS A 113 -19.42 10.43 13.19
CA CYS A 113 -20.78 10.83 12.88
C CYS A 113 -21.85 10.18 13.80
N HIS A 114 -21.44 9.49 14.87
CA HIS A 114 -22.29 8.76 15.82
C HIS A 114 -23.11 7.61 15.21
N ALA A 115 -22.68 7.06 14.06
CA ALA A 115 -23.36 5.95 13.41
C ALA A 115 -23.14 4.60 14.12
N ARG A 116 -22.18 4.50 15.03
CA ARG A 116 -21.83 3.28 15.78
C ARG A 116 -21.70 2.05 14.86
N PRO A 117 -20.78 2.09 13.85
CA PRO A 117 -20.70 1.06 12.83
C PRO A 117 -20.44 -0.32 13.42
N VAL A 118 -20.92 -1.37 12.74
CA VAL A 118 -20.56 -2.77 12.99
C VAL A 118 -19.49 -3.18 12.00
N ILE A 119 -18.37 -3.67 12.47
CA ILE A 119 -17.22 -4.09 11.67
C ILE A 119 -17.06 -5.60 11.74
N ILE A 120 -17.10 -6.25 10.58
CA ILE A 120 -16.89 -7.70 10.42
C ILE A 120 -15.51 -7.90 9.78
N GLU A 121 -14.57 -8.52 10.51
CA GLU A 121 -13.25 -8.83 9.99
C GLU A 121 -13.00 -10.34 10.08
N ARG A 122 -12.65 -10.95 8.93
CA ARG A 122 -12.44 -12.41 8.85
C ARG A 122 -11.27 -12.91 9.67
N GLY A 123 -10.22 -12.09 9.79
CA GLY A 123 -9.03 -12.44 10.55
C GLY A 123 -9.06 -11.92 11.98
N GLU A 124 -7.96 -12.15 12.66
CA GLU A 124 -7.78 -11.84 14.08
C GLU A 124 -7.46 -10.35 14.31
N LYS A 125 -7.60 -9.92 15.57
CA LYS A 125 -7.04 -8.67 16.08
C LYS A 125 -5.54 -8.64 15.88
N ILE A 126 -4.95 -7.46 15.78
CA ILE A 126 -3.53 -7.30 15.47
C ILE A 126 -2.63 -8.05 16.46
N GLU A 127 -2.99 -8.10 17.73
CA GLU A 127 -2.22 -8.77 18.79
C GLU A 127 -2.15 -10.29 18.58
N GLU A 128 -3.23 -10.91 18.11
CA GLU A 128 -3.35 -12.34 17.82
C GLU A 128 -2.85 -12.66 16.42
N ARG A 129 -3.25 -11.86 15.44
CA ARG A 129 -2.82 -11.96 14.04
C ARG A 129 -1.29 -12.02 13.89
N LYS A 130 -0.58 -11.23 14.70
CA LYS A 130 0.87 -11.25 14.75
C LYS A 130 1.44 -12.63 15.07
N ARG A 131 0.79 -13.37 16.00
CA ARG A 131 1.18 -14.74 16.35
C ARG A 131 0.94 -15.70 15.20
N SER A 132 -0.21 -15.60 14.54
CA SER A 132 -0.57 -16.42 13.37
C SER A 132 0.38 -16.18 12.20
N VAL A 133 0.73 -14.91 11.92
CA VAL A 133 1.74 -14.57 10.90
C VAL A 133 3.11 -15.12 11.28
N GLN A 134 3.54 -14.99 12.55
CA GLN A 134 4.82 -15.54 12.99
C GLN A 134 4.86 -17.08 12.93
N ALA A 135 3.75 -17.76 13.24
CA ALA A 135 3.64 -19.21 13.11
C ALA A 135 3.85 -19.65 11.65
N PHE A 136 3.28 -18.91 10.69
CA PHE A 136 3.53 -19.16 9.29
C PHE A 136 5.00 -18.90 8.92
N LEU A 137 5.55 -17.74 9.26
CA LEU A 137 6.91 -17.36 8.89
C LEU A 137 8.00 -18.29 9.49
N LYS A 138 7.76 -18.84 10.68
CA LYS A 138 8.73 -19.70 11.36
C LYS A 138 8.50 -21.19 11.10
N ASN A 139 7.23 -21.63 11.13
CA ASN A 139 6.86 -23.04 11.19
C ASN A 139 6.09 -23.51 9.95
N ARG A 140 5.84 -22.62 8.97
CA ARG A 140 5.04 -22.90 7.76
C ARG A 140 3.58 -23.29 8.05
N ILE A 141 3.06 -22.90 9.21
CA ILE A 141 1.66 -23.14 9.61
C ILE A 141 0.82 -21.95 9.14
N LEU A 142 0.19 -22.08 7.99
CA LEU A 142 -0.67 -21.05 7.42
C LEU A 142 -2.07 -21.12 8.05
N SER A 143 -2.55 -19.97 8.56
CA SER A 143 -3.97 -19.77 8.88
C SER A 143 -4.67 -19.14 7.66
N PRO A 144 -5.61 -19.83 6.99
CA PRO A 144 -6.30 -19.26 5.84
C PRO A 144 -7.19 -18.06 6.17
N GLN A 145 -7.62 -17.93 7.42
CA GLN A 145 -8.50 -16.84 7.86
C GLN A 145 -7.75 -15.65 8.45
N SER A 146 -6.52 -15.87 9.01
CA SER A 146 -5.73 -14.82 9.64
C SER A 146 -4.26 -14.95 9.23
N ASN A 147 -3.76 -14.03 8.40
CA ASN A 147 -2.45 -14.10 7.77
C ASN A 147 -1.97 -12.71 7.34
N VAL A 148 -0.99 -12.62 6.43
CA VAL A 148 -0.49 -11.34 5.89
C VAL A 148 -1.56 -10.58 5.09
N GLN A 149 -2.56 -11.26 4.53
CA GLN A 149 -3.63 -10.63 3.73
C GLN A 149 -4.86 -10.27 4.56
N PHE A 150 -5.24 -11.11 5.51
CA PHE A 150 -6.46 -11.02 6.30
C PHE A 150 -6.18 -10.75 7.77
N GLY A 151 -7.04 -9.95 8.39
CA GLY A 151 -6.99 -9.52 9.77
C GLY A 151 -6.94 -8.02 9.91
N GLU A 152 -6.99 -7.55 11.15
CA GLU A 152 -7.02 -6.14 11.51
C GLU A 152 -5.94 -5.33 10.78
N GLY A 153 -6.35 -4.26 10.08
CA GLY A 153 -5.49 -3.41 9.27
C GLY A 153 -5.24 -3.90 7.83
N GLY A 154 -5.71 -5.11 7.47
CA GLY A 154 -5.58 -5.70 6.14
C GLY A 154 -4.12 -5.98 5.74
N ALA A 155 -3.87 -6.19 4.44
CA ALA A 155 -2.54 -6.50 3.91
C ALA A 155 -1.51 -5.37 4.12
N GLY A 156 -1.98 -4.13 4.24
CA GLY A 156 -1.13 -2.95 4.47
C GLY A 156 -0.30 -3.02 5.75
N THR A 157 -0.80 -3.69 6.80
CA THR A 157 -0.12 -3.79 8.10
C THR A 157 1.24 -4.47 8.02
N PHE A 158 1.38 -5.50 7.17
CA PHE A 158 2.62 -6.23 6.97
C PHE A 158 3.34 -5.80 5.68
N SER A 159 3.46 -4.48 5.47
CA SER A 159 4.14 -3.87 4.33
C SER A 159 5.15 -2.82 4.79
N ASP A 160 5.78 -2.08 3.88
CA ASP A 160 6.59 -0.88 4.22
C ASP A 160 5.71 0.28 4.76
N GLY A 161 4.40 0.18 4.62
CA GLY A 161 3.50 1.24 5.06
C GLY A 161 3.68 2.55 4.31
N LYS A 162 3.93 2.48 2.99
CA LYS A 162 4.01 3.69 2.16
C LYS A 162 2.69 4.43 2.13
N LEU A 163 2.76 5.72 2.41
CA LEU A 163 1.63 6.64 2.34
C LEU A 163 1.69 7.52 1.08
N ASN A 164 2.35 7.04 0.03
CA ASN A 164 2.38 7.70 -1.26
C ASN A 164 1.15 7.33 -2.08
N THR A 165 0.62 8.29 -2.80
CA THR A 165 -0.46 8.05 -3.76
C THR A 165 -0.30 8.95 -4.98
N ASN A 166 -0.68 8.45 -6.15
CA ASN A 166 -0.84 9.26 -7.35
C ASN A 166 -2.25 9.88 -7.43
N VAL A 167 -3.12 9.58 -6.46
CA VAL A 167 -4.47 10.17 -6.40
C VAL A 167 -4.37 11.55 -5.78
N HIS A 168 -4.69 12.57 -6.58
CA HIS A 168 -4.85 13.93 -6.10
C HIS A 168 -6.21 14.05 -5.41
N SER A 169 -6.21 14.15 -4.08
CA SER A 169 -7.42 14.30 -3.28
C SER A 169 -7.19 15.35 -2.19
N GLU A 170 -8.20 16.15 -1.93
CA GLU A 170 -8.22 17.09 -0.80
C GLU A 170 -8.09 16.38 0.56
N TYR A 171 -8.48 15.09 0.63
CA TYR A 171 -8.41 14.27 1.84
C TYR A 171 -7.04 13.64 2.11
N ASN A 172 -6.05 13.81 1.22
CA ASN A 172 -4.70 13.28 1.45
C ASN A 172 -4.12 13.77 2.79
N ALA A 173 -4.23 15.07 3.07
CA ALA A 173 -3.71 15.66 4.30
C ALA A 173 -4.46 15.14 5.55
N PHE A 174 -5.77 14.92 5.44
CA PHE A 174 -6.58 14.32 6.50
C PHE A 174 -6.10 12.92 6.83
N VAL A 175 -5.95 12.04 5.85
CA VAL A 175 -5.49 10.67 6.06
C VAL A 175 -4.10 10.65 6.72
N LEU A 176 -3.15 11.46 6.25
CA LEU A 176 -1.82 11.56 6.85
C LEU A 176 -1.86 12.08 8.30
N LYS A 177 -2.73 13.05 8.59
CA LYS A 177 -2.97 13.58 9.94
C LYS A 177 -3.52 12.49 10.87
N GLU A 178 -4.46 11.67 10.39
CA GLU A 178 -5.01 10.56 11.17
C GLU A 178 -3.94 9.50 11.49
N PHE A 179 -3.08 9.14 10.55
CA PHE A 179 -1.97 8.24 10.84
C PHE A 179 -1.07 8.80 11.95
N TYR A 180 -0.74 10.09 11.90
CA TYR A 180 0.04 10.76 12.93
C TYR A 180 -0.67 10.77 14.29
N LEU A 181 -1.94 11.15 14.35
CA LEU A 181 -2.72 11.22 15.59
C LEU A 181 -2.85 9.86 16.27
N HIS A 182 -2.84 8.77 15.49
CA HIS A 182 -2.93 7.40 16.00
C HIS A 182 -1.57 6.73 16.24
N GLY A 183 -0.46 7.46 16.10
CA GLY A 183 0.83 7.01 16.60
C GLY A 183 1.92 6.77 15.57
N ALA A 184 1.73 7.17 14.31
CA ALA A 184 2.84 7.32 13.37
C ALA A 184 3.67 8.57 13.74
N ASP A 185 4.93 8.61 13.29
CA ASP A 185 5.78 9.77 13.49
C ASP A 185 5.25 10.99 12.72
N ARG A 186 5.47 12.18 13.26
CA ARG A 186 5.01 13.44 12.65
C ARG A 186 5.51 13.65 11.22
N ASP A 187 6.63 13.08 10.87
CA ASP A 187 7.25 13.25 9.56
C ASP A 187 6.42 12.67 8.42
N VAL A 188 5.50 11.73 8.68
CA VAL A 188 4.53 11.25 7.68
C VAL A 188 3.67 12.37 7.11
N THR A 189 3.50 13.48 7.84
CA THR A 189 2.68 14.61 7.43
C THR A 189 3.39 15.58 6.47
N TYR A 190 4.72 15.48 6.33
CA TYR A 190 5.48 16.42 5.49
C TYR A 190 6.57 15.79 4.61
N LEU A 191 6.99 14.54 4.84
CA LEU A 191 7.91 13.88 3.92
C LEU A 191 7.25 13.67 2.55
N GLN A 192 7.98 13.89 1.47
CA GLN A 192 7.44 13.67 0.11
C GLN A 192 7.14 12.20 -0.16
N ASN A 193 7.90 11.29 0.43
CA ASN A 193 7.69 9.85 0.35
C ASN A 193 7.50 9.28 1.75
N PRO A 194 6.37 9.59 2.41
CA PRO A 194 6.15 9.16 3.79
C PRO A 194 5.91 7.65 3.88
N HIS A 195 6.40 7.07 4.96
CA HIS A 195 6.15 5.67 5.30
C HIS A 195 6.00 5.52 6.81
N VAL A 196 5.27 4.51 7.23
CA VAL A 196 5.02 4.23 8.65
C VAL A 196 5.93 3.13 9.16
N GLY A 197 6.17 2.09 8.37
CA GLY A 197 6.81 0.85 8.77
C GLY A 197 5.82 -0.14 9.41
N THR A 198 6.05 -1.43 9.23
CA THR A 198 5.12 -2.47 9.71
C THR A 198 4.97 -2.44 11.23
N ASP A 199 6.04 -2.17 11.98
CA ASP A 199 6.09 -2.08 13.43
C ASP A 199 5.22 -0.94 14.00
N TYR A 200 5.19 0.22 13.35
CA TYR A 200 4.34 1.35 13.75
C TYR A 200 2.90 1.23 13.24
N LEU A 201 2.68 0.56 12.09
CA LEU A 201 1.34 0.32 11.57
C LEU A 201 0.49 -0.50 12.53
N GLU A 202 1.06 -1.48 13.22
CA GLU A 202 0.38 -2.26 14.25
C GLU A 202 -0.23 -1.35 15.32
N LYS A 203 0.54 -0.36 15.80
CA LYS A 203 0.10 0.62 16.81
C LYS A 203 -0.99 1.55 16.27
N VAL A 204 -0.80 2.06 15.05
CA VAL A 204 -1.77 2.98 14.42
C VAL A 204 -3.12 2.30 14.22
N VAL A 205 -3.12 1.09 13.66
CA VAL A 205 -4.34 0.31 13.39
C VAL A 205 -5.09 0.03 14.70
N ARG A 206 -4.38 -0.43 15.74
CA ARG A 206 -4.96 -0.65 17.07
C ARG A 206 -5.58 0.62 17.66
N ASN A 207 -4.90 1.75 17.57
CA ASN A 207 -5.39 3.00 18.14
C ASN A 207 -6.63 3.53 17.42
N ILE A 208 -6.70 3.38 16.08
CA ILE A 208 -7.92 3.70 15.30
C ILE A 208 -9.08 2.81 15.75
N ARG A 209 -8.86 1.50 15.95
CA ARG A 209 -9.89 0.60 16.50
C ARG A 209 -10.38 1.09 17.85
N LEU A 210 -9.49 1.39 18.78
CA LEU A 210 -9.86 1.86 20.12
C LEU A 210 -10.67 3.15 20.10
N GLU A 211 -10.39 4.08 19.19
CA GLU A 211 -11.21 5.28 19.00
C GLU A 211 -12.61 4.91 18.49
N ILE A 212 -12.72 4.05 17.49
CA ILE A 212 -14.01 3.60 16.96
C ILE A 212 -14.84 2.90 18.03
N GLU A 213 -14.22 2.02 18.85
CA GLU A 213 -14.86 1.35 19.99
C GLU A 213 -15.37 2.36 21.03
N SER A 214 -14.55 3.38 21.35
CA SER A 214 -14.92 4.44 22.31
C SER A 214 -16.11 5.28 21.84
N LEU A 215 -16.32 5.37 20.52
CA LEU A 215 -17.45 6.04 19.87
C LEU A 215 -18.65 5.10 19.64
N GLY A 216 -18.65 3.90 20.22
CA GLY A 216 -19.73 2.93 20.15
C GLY A 216 -19.71 2.02 18.92
N GLY A 217 -18.63 1.99 18.16
CA GLY A 217 -18.41 0.99 17.11
C GLY A 217 -18.21 -0.41 17.71
N GLU A 218 -18.59 -1.43 16.95
CA GLU A 218 -18.56 -2.83 17.40
C GLU A 218 -17.75 -3.68 16.41
N PHE A 219 -16.82 -4.51 16.91
CA PHE A 219 -15.96 -5.35 16.10
C PHE A 219 -16.23 -6.83 16.30
N HIS A 220 -16.39 -7.54 15.19
CA HIS A 220 -16.48 -8.98 15.10
C HIS A 220 -15.26 -9.51 14.34
N PHE A 221 -14.19 -9.80 15.08
CA PHE A 221 -12.99 -10.44 14.54
C PHE A 221 -13.17 -11.95 14.39
N SER A 222 -12.29 -12.60 13.63
CA SER A 222 -12.37 -14.03 13.31
C SER A 222 -13.75 -14.43 12.78
N THR A 223 -14.40 -13.50 12.08
CA THR A 223 -15.76 -13.61 11.58
C THR A 223 -15.80 -13.36 10.08
N LEU A 224 -16.00 -14.44 9.32
CA LEU A 224 -16.06 -14.38 7.86
C LEU A 224 -17.49 -13.97 7.42
N PHE A 225 -17.58 -12.84 6.73
CA PHE A 225 -18.80 -12.51 5.96
C PHE A 225 -18.96 -13.52 4.83
N SER A 226 -20.04 -14.28 4.87
CA SER A 226 -20.29 -15.40 3.96
C SER A 226 -21.36 -15.14 2.92
N ASP A 227 -22.36 -14.31 3.23
CA ASP A 227 -23.49 -14.06 2.35
C ASP A 227 -24.27 -12.80 2.75
N PHE A 228 -25.27 -12.44 1.97
CA PHE A 228 -26.27 -11.45 2.33
C PHE A 228 -27.66 -11.85 1.79
N GLU A 229 -28.68 -11.39 2.47
CA GLU A 229 -30.07 -11.40 2.00
C GLU A 229 -30.58 -9.97 1.89
N GLN A 230 -31.40 -9.70 0.88
CA GLN A 230 -32.04 -8.39 0.71
C GLN A 230 -33.56 -8.52 0.69
N LYS A 231 -34.22 -7.66 1.46
CA LYS A 231 -35.69 -7.53 1.48
C LYS A 231 -36.05 -6.05 1.47
N GLY A 232 -36.47 -5.53 0.34
CA GLY A 232 -36.69 -4.10 0.15
C GLY A 232 -35.37 -3.31 0.27
N ASP A 233 -35.34 -2.33 1.15
CA ASP A 233 -34.16 -1.53 1.49
C ASP A 233 -33.28 -2.15 2.60
N MET A 234 -33.74 -3.24 3.19
CA MET A 234 -33.06 -3.96 4.25
C MET A 234 -32.10 -5.00 3.70
N ILE A 235 -30.88 -5.00 4.22
CA ILE A 235 -29.86 -6.00 3.96
C ILE A 235 -29.57 -6.72 5.27
N LYS A 236 -29.57 -8.06 5.23
CA LYS A 236 -29.07 -8.90 6.30
C LYS A 236 -27.68 -9.41 5.90
N ALA A 237 -26.63 -8.90 6.51
CA ALA A 237 -25.29 -9.47 6.38
C ALA A 237 -25.20 -10.78 7.17
N ILE A 238 -24.70 -11.84 6.54
CA ILE A 238 -24.64 -13.19 7.11
C ILE A 238 -23.18 -13.60 7.25
N CYS A 239 -22.83 -14.11 8.41
CA CYS A 239 -21.51 -14.61 8.73
C CYS A 239 -21.46 -16.14 8.81
N SER A 240 -20.30 -16.71 8.57
CA SER A 240 -20.10 -18.18 8.58
C SER A 240 -20.34 -18.84 9.94
N ASN A 241 -20.24 -18.09 11.02
CA ASN A 241 -20.51 -18.53 12.40
C ASN A 241 -22.00 -18.42 12.80
N GLY A 242 -22.88 -18.07 11.86
CA GLY A 242 -24.31 -17.89 12.08
C GLY A 242 -24.74 -16.50 12.56
N ASN A 243 -23.82 -15.61 12.88
CA ASN A 243 -24.15 -14.23 13.21
C ASN A 243 -24.76 -13.52 12.01
N THR A 244 -25.75 -12.67 12.25
CA THR A 244 -26.40 -11.83 11.23
C THR A 244 -26.54 -10.40 11.71
N PHE A 245 -26.46 -9.45 10.78
CA PHE A 245 -26.56 -8.02 11.07
C PHE A 245 -27.47 -7.35 10.05
N ASP A 246 -28.54 -6.75 10.54
CA ASP A 246 -29.47 -6.00 9.69
C ASP A 246 -28.95 -4.57 9.50
N THR A 247 -28.97 -4.10 8.24
CA THR A 247 -28.51 -2.76 7.87
C THR A 247 -29.20 -2.28 6.59
N ARG A 248 -29.12 -0.97 6.31
CA ARG A 248 -29.40 -0.40 4.98
C ARG A 248 -28.12 -0.04 4.23
N HIS A 249 -26.97 -0.11 4.91
CA HIS A 249 -25.68 0.32 4.35
C HIS A 249 -24.60 -0.72 4.64
N LEU A 250 -24.34 -1.60 3.66
CA LEU A 250 -23.32 -2.64 3.70
C LEU A 250 -22.10 -2.22 2.85
N LEU A 251 -21.00 -1.87 3.51
CA LEU A 251 -19.75 -1.52 2.83
C LEU A 251 -18.85 -2.76 2.71
N LEU A 252 -18.39 -3.06 1.49
CA LEU A 252 -17.59 -4.25 1.20
C LEU A 252 -16.12 -3.87 0.96
N GLY A 253 -15.32 -3.81 2.02
CA GLY A 253 -13.88 -3.52 2.01
C GLY A 253 -13.00 -4.78 2.03
N LEU A 254 -13.31 -5.77 1.19
CA LEU A 254 -12.84 -7.16 1.25
C LEU A 254 -11.33 -7.35 1.04
N GLY A 255 -10.63 -6.39 0.37
CA GLY A 255 -9.29 -6.60 -0.16
C GLY A 255 -9.28 -7.54 -1.38
N HIS A 256 -8.15 -7.56 -2.09
CA HIS A 256 -8.03 -8.32 -3.36
C HIS A 256 -7.88 -9.83 -3.16
N SER A 257 -7.61 -10.31 -1.94
CA SER A 257 -7.35 -11.73 -1.68
C SER A 257 -8.59 -12.53 -1.26
N ALA A 258 -9.74 -11.88 -1.03
CA ALA A 258 -11.00 -12.53 -0.64
C ALA A 258 -11.73 -13.17 -1.84
N ARG A 259 -11.05 -14.07 -2.55
CA ARG A 259 -11.54 -14.71 -3.79
C ARG A 259 -12.83 -15.48 -3.56
N ASP A 260 -12.94 -16.17 -2.45
CA ASP A 260 -14.13 -16.91 -2.00
C ASP A 260 -15.36 -16.00 -1.91
N THR A 261 -15.23 -14.88 -1.24
CA THR A 261 -16.30 -13.89 -1.09
C THR A 261 -16.64 -13.21 -2.42
N ILE A 262 -15.64 -12.87 -3.25
CA ILE A 262 -15.86 -12.26 -4.56
C ILE A 262 -16.65 -13.20 -5.48
N ARG A 263 -16.33 -14.50 -5.51
CA ARG A 263 -17.08 -15.51 -6.25
C ARG A 263 -18.56 -15.55 -5.82
N LYS A 264 -18.81 -15.60 -4.51
CA LYS A 264 -20.19 -15.58 -3.97
C LYS A 264 -20.95 -14.30 -4.33
N LEU A 265 -20.30 -13.13 -4.27
CA LEU A 265 -20.94 -11.88 -4.66
C LEU A 265 -21.32 -11.88 -6.15
N TYR A 266 -20.50 -12.47 -7.00
CA TYR A 266 -20.82 -12.66 -8.42
C TYR A 266 -22.04 -13.58 -8.61
N ASP A 267 -22.06 -14.72 -7.91
CA ASP A 267 -23.19 -15.68 -7.95
C ASP A 267 -24.49 -15.05 -7.42
N LYS A 268 -24.40 -14.07 -6.54
CA LYS A 268 -25.52 -13.25 -6.03
C LYS A 268 -25.93 -12.11 -6.98
N GLY A 269 -25.34 -12.02 -8.17
CA GLY A 269 -25.72 -11.08 -9.21
C GLY A 269 -25.09 -9.68 -9.11
N LEU A 270 -24.04 -9.49 -8.30
CA LEU A 270 -23.28 -8.25 -8.38
C LEU A 270 -22.56 -8.19 -9.75
N ARG A 271 -22.66 -7.05 -10.42
CA ARG A 271 -21.97 -6.85 -11.70
C ARG A 271 -20.49 -6.67 -11.46
N ILE A 272 -19.70 -7.57 -12.03
CA ILE A 272 -18.23 -7.60 -11.94
C ILE A 272 -17.66 -7.56 -13.35
N GLU A 273 -16.58 -6.83 -13.54
CA GLU A 273 -15.82 -6.76 -14.78
C GLU A 273 -14.38 -7.25 -14.59
N PRO A 274 -13.78 -7.86 -15.62
CA PRO A 274 -12.37 -8.19 -15.62
C PRO A 274 -11.54 -6.90 -15.60
N LYS A 275 -10.40 -6.92 -14.91
CA LYS A 275 -9.53 -5.76 -14.77
C LYS A 275 -8.07 -6.14 -14.94
N SER A 276 -7.33 -5.37 -15.71
CA SER A 276 -5.87 -5.50 -15.82
C SER A 276 -5.20 -5.45 -14.44
N PHE A 277 -4.20 -6.29 -14.26
CA PHE A 277 -3.33 -6.34 -13.09
C PHE A 277 -1.88 -6.53 -13.52
N SER A 278 -0.99 -6.87 -12.63
CA SER A 278 0.40 -7.15 -12.98
C SER A 278 0.95 -8.27 -12.12
N MET A 279 1.86 -9.06 -12.68
CA MET A 279 2.52 -10.14 -11.98
C MET A 279 4.00 -10.23 -12.37
N GLY A 280 4.78 -10.90 -11.54
CA GLY A 280 6.21 -11.07 -11.76
C GLY A 280 6.92 -11.65 -10.56
N VAL A 281 8.03 -11.03 -10.19
CA VAL A 281 8.92 -11.48 -9.11
C VAL A 281 9.32 -10.33 -8.19
N ARG A 282 9.86 -10.65 -7.02
CA ARG A 282 10.65 -9.72 -6.21
C ARG A 282 12.10 -9.76 -6.65
N ILE A 283 12.73 -8.60 -6.77
CA ILE A 283 14.17 -8.47 -6.96
C ILE A 283 14.81 -7.92 -5.69
N GLU A 284 15.88 -8.56 -5.21
CA GLU A 284 16.62 -8.15 -4.02
C GLU A 284 18.05 -7.71 -4.37
N HIS A 285 18.48 -6.64 -3.70
CA HIS A 285 19.84 -6.11 -3.75
C HIS A 285 20.31 -5.77 -2.34
N LEU A 286 21.64 -5.67 -2.13
CA LEU A 286 22.14 -5.06 -0.90
C LEU A 286 21.73 -3.59 -0.82
N GLN A 287 21.10 -3.15 0.27
CA GLN A 287 20.66 -1.77 0.46
C GLN A 287 21.82 -0.78 0.30
N LYS A 288 23.01 -1.12 0.77
CA LYS A 288 24.21 -0.29 0.61
C LYS A 288 24.54 0.00 -0.86
N LYS A 289 24.38 -0.99 -1.75
CA LYS A 289 24.56 -0.79 -3.20
C LYS A 289 23.50 0.16 -3.77
N ILE A 290 22.25 0.02 -3.34
CA ILE A 290 21.15 0.90 -3.75
C ILE A 290 21.38 2.33 -3.26
N ASN A 291 21.81 2.53 -2.01
CA ASN A 291 22.13 3.85 -1.47
C ASN A 291 23.20 4.55 -2.33
N ARG A 292 24.28 3.86 -2.65
CA ARG A 292 25.36 4.42 -3.48
C ARG A 292 24.91 4.68 -4.92
N MET A 293 24.07 3.79 -5.48
CA MET A 293 23.47 3.96 -6.80
C MET A 293 22.62 5.25 -6.88
N GLN A 294 21.84 5.55 -5.85
CA GLN A 294 20.95 6.70 -5.85
C GLN A 294 21.63 8.01 -5.41
N TYR A 295 22.46 7.95 -4.38
CA TYR A 295 22.98 9.15 -3.69
C TYR A 295 24.48 9.41 -3.90
N GLY A 296 25.23 8.45 -4.49
CA GLY A 296 26.70 8.56 -4.58
C GLY A 296 27.31 8.63 -3.17
N ASP A 297 28.27 9.56 -2.98
CA ASP A 297 28.97 9.72 -1.71
C ASP A 297 28.10 10.37 -0.62
N ALA A 298 27.00 11.01 -0.98
CA ALA A 298 26.02 11.55 -0.02
C ALA A 298 25.21 10.46 0.72
N ALA A 299 25.38 9.19 0.35
CA ALA A 299 24.63 8.05 0.93
C ALA A 299 24.79 7.93 2.46
N GLU A 300 25.90 8.40 3.03
CA GLU A 300 26.16 8.34 4.48
C GLU A 300 25.33 9.33 5.30
N PHE A 301 24.79 10.38 4.66
CA PHE A 301 24.01 11.43 5.29
C PHE A 301 22.49 11.26 5.11
N LEU A 302 22.07 10.22 4.43
CA LEU A 302 20.69 10.07 3.94
C LEU A 302 20.05 8.78 4.45
N PRO A 303 18.72 8.78 4.60
CA PRO A 303 17.99 7.55 4.90
C PRO A 303 18.15 6.53 3.76
N PRO A 304 17.83 5.25 4.01
CA PRO A 304 17.89 4.20 2.99
C PRO A 304 17.18 4.61 1.70
N ALA A 305 17.92 4.52 0.58
CA ALA A 305 17.46 4.98 -0.72
C ALA A 305 16.31 4.13 -1.25
N THR A 306 15.38 4.79 -1.92
CA THR A 306 14.32 4.17 -2.72
C THR A 306 14.56 4.39 -4.20
N TYR A 307 13.95 3.55 -5.03
CA TYR A 307 13.92 3.73 -6.48
C TYR A 307 12.54 3.43 -7.05
N LYS A 308 12.28 4.00 -8.21
CA LYS A 308 11.11 3.72 -9.04
C LYS A 308 11.55 3.74 -10.50
N GLY A 309 11.12 2.79 -11.29
CA GLY A 309 11.45 2.69 -12.69
C GLY A 309 10.38 1.98 -13.50
N ALA A 310 10.32 2.30 -14.78
CA ALA A 310 9.50 1.60 -15.76
C ALA A 310 10.24 1.51 -17.10
N VAL A 311 9.97 0.42 -17.81
CA VAL A 311 10.46 0.14 -19.16
C VAL A 311 9.26 -0.30 -20.00
N HIS A 312 9.13 0.28 -21.18
CA HIS A 312 8.09 -0.06 -22.15
C HIS A 312 8.67 -0.91 -23.27
N LEU A 313 8.08 -2.07 -23.52
CA LEU A 313 8.50 -3.08 -24.49
C LEU A 313 7.37 -3.32 -25.49
N GLY A 314 7.05 -2.31 -26.31
CA GLY A 314 5.93 -2.37 -27.22
C GLY A 314 4.59 -2.51 -26.47
N GLN A 315 3.97 -3.69 -26.55
CA GLN A 315 2.68 -3.97 -25.88
C GLN A 315 2.81 -4.23 -24.38
N ARG A 316 4.01 -4.49 -23.87
CA ARG A 316 4.26 -4.79 -22.44
C ARG A 316 5.00 -3.66 -21.76
N SER A 317 4.69 -3.47 -20.51
CA SER A 317 5.45 -2.60 -19.61
C SER A 317 5.95 -3.41 -18.42
N VAL A 318 7.22 -3.18 -18.09
CA VAL A 318 7.82 -3.74 -16.87
C VAL A 318 8.16 -2.59 -15.94
N TYR A 319 7.77 -2.71 -14.67
CA TYR A 319 7.99 -1.63 -13.72
C TYR A 319 8.30 -2.14 -12.32
N THR A 320 9.02 -1.33 -11.57
CA THR A 320 9.26 -1.57 -10.15
C THR A 320 8.06 -1.14 -9.34
N PHE A 321 7.64 -1.96 -8.38
CA PHE A 321 6.48 -1.66 -7.56
C PHE A 321 6.75 -2.01 -6.09
N CYS A 322 6.13 -1.28 -5.18
CA CYS A 322 6.26 -1.50 -3.73
C CYS A 322 7.71 -1.79 -3.28
N MET A 323 8.66 -0.94 -3.70
CA MET A 323 10.07 -1.06 -3.30
C MET A 323 10.20 -0.85 -1.79
N CYS A 324 10.81 -1.79 -1.09
CA CYS A 324 10.98 -1.83 0.36
C CYS A 324 12.48 -1.70 0.70
N PRO A 325 12.95 -0.49 1.03
CA PRO A 325 14.34 -0.27 1.41
C PRO A 325 14.62 -0.85 2.78
N GLY A 326 15.82 -1.39 2.98
CA GLY A 326 16.23 -2.00 4.25
C GLY A 326 15.16 -2.96 4.79
N GLY A 327 14.59 -3.77 3.90
CA GLY A 327 13.45 -4.63 4.19
C GLY A 327 13.70 -6.11 3.85
N GLN A 328 12.62 -6.85 3.73
CA GLN A 328 12.65 -8.28 3.39
C GLN A 328 11.50 -8.65 2.48
N VAL A 329 11.66 -9.74 1.75
CA VAL A 329 10.60 -10.40 1.01
C VAL A 329 9.73 -11.20 1.99
N MET A 330 8.40 -11.08 1.85
CA MET A 330 7.41 -11.70 2.72
C MET A 330 6.74 -12.89 2.05
N ALA A 331 6.50 -13.94 2.84
CA ALA A 331 5.58 -15.01 2.48
C ALA A 331 4.15 -14.54 2.74
N SER A 332 3.41 -14.26 1.66
CA SER A 332 2.10 -13.60 1.70
C SER A 332 0.95 -14.47 1.22
N ALA A 333 1.12 -15.80 1.22
CA ALA A 333 0.06 -16.75 0.93
C ALA A 333 -1.13 -16.56 1.90
N SER A 334 -2.35 -16.72 1.39
CA SER A 334 -3.59 -16.73 2.17
C SER A 334 -4.42 -17.99 1.91
N GLU A 335 -3.98 -18.82 0.99
CA GLU A 335 -4.59 -20.09 0.62
C GLU A 335 -3.53 -21.18 0.75
N ALA A 336 -3.97 -22.37 1.18
CA ALA A 336 -3.05 -23.53 1.31
C ALA A 336 -2.45 -23.88 -0.05
N GLU A 337 -1.22 -24.38 -0.01
CA GLU A 337 -0.51 -24.86 -1.21
C GLU A 337 -0.35 -23.78 -2.30
N THR A 338 -0.12 -22.53 -1.88
CA THR A 338 0.18 -21.43 -2.78
C THR A 338 1.43 -20.68 -2.32
N ILE A 339 2.19 -20.11 -3.26
CA ILE A 339 3.26 -19.16 -3.00
C ILE A 339 2.83 -17.79 -3.51
N VAL A 340 2.88 -16.81 -2.62
CA VAL A 340 2.71 -15.40 -2.94
C VAL A 340 3.79 -14.62 -2.24
N THR A 341 4.51 -13.79 -2.97
CA THR A 341 5.53 -12.89 -2.39
C THR A 341 5.00 -11.47 -2.29
N ASN A 342 5.48 -10.76 -1.29
CA ASN A 342 5.33 -9.32 -1.14
C ASN A 342 6.61 -8.77 -0.46
N GLY A 343 6.66 -7.49 -0.15
CA GLY A 343 7.77 -6.89 0.59
C GLY A 343 7.30 -6.13 1.81
N MET A 344 8.16 -6.09 2.82
CA MET A 344 7.94 -5.25 3.99
C MET A 344 9.24 -4.59 4.45
N SER A 345 9.09 -3.48 5.17
CA SER A 345 10.16 -2.84 5.93
C SER A 345 9.63 -2.36 7.27
N GLU A 346 10.47 -2.39 8.28
CA GLU A 346 10.25 -1.70 9.54
C GLU A 346 10.48 -0.20 9.38
N ARG A 347 10.09 0.58 10.36
CA ARG A 347 10.24 2.04 10.36
C ARG A 347 11.68 2.48 10.10
N LEU A 348 12.64 1.83 10.72
CA LEU A 348 14.06 2.17 10.60
C LEU A 348 14.69 1.74 9.27
N ARG A 349 14.07 0.80 8.53
CA ARG A 349 14.59 0.34 7.23
C ARG A 349 16.05 -0.10 7.30
N ASN A 350 16.43 -0.81 8.36
CA ASN A 350 17.82 -1.11 8.71
C ASN A 350 18.28 -2.54 8.36
N LYS A 351 17.44 -3.31 7.64
CA LYS A 351 17.84 -4.64 7.15
C LYS A 351 18.83 -4.53 5.98
N VAL A 352 19.55 -5.62 5.74
CA VAL A 352 20.66 -5.68 4.78
C VAL A 352 20.21 -5.46 3.34
N ASN A 353 19.02 -5.98 2.98
CA ASN A 353 18.52 -5.95 1.60
C ASN A 353 17.52 -4.82 1.37
N ALA A 354 17.55 -4.29 0.15
CA ALA A 354 16.44 -3.61 -0.51
C ALA A 354 15.72 -4.62 -1.38
N ASN A 355 14.39 -4.57 -1.45
CA ASN A 355 13.65 -5.39 -2.38
C ASN A 355 12.54 -4.60 -3.08
N SER A 356 12.15 -5.03 -4.26
CA SER A 356 11.05 -4.44 -5.04
C SER A 356 10.37 -5.52 -5.86
N ALA A 357 9.07 -5.42 -6.04
CA ALA A 357 8.44 -6.14 -7.12
C ALA A 357 8.97 -5.64 -8.46
N LEU A 358 9.17 -6.54 -9.40
CA LEU A 358 9.43 -6.29 -10.81
C LEU A 358 8.29 -6.95 -11.59
N LEU A 359 7.35 -6.14 -12.06
CA LEU A 359 6.04 -6.57 -12.53
C LEU A 359 5.86 -6.28 -14.00
N VAL A 360 5.16 -7.19 -14.67
CA VAL A 360 4.71 -7.08 -16.06
C VAL A 360 3.19 -6.94 -16.06
N ASN A 361 2.66 -6.04 -16.88
CA ASN A 361 1.21 -5.89 -17.02
C ASN A 361 0.57 -7.13 -17.63
N VAL A 362 -0.57 -7.50 -17.06
CA VAL A 362 -1.46 -8.58 -17.50
C VAL A 362 -2.82 -7.96 -17.80
N THR A 363 -3.32 -8.18 -18.99
CA THR A 363 -4.58 -7.62 -19.47
C THR A 363 -5.65 -8.71 -19.61
N PRO A 364 -6.92 -8.38 -19.72
CA PRO A 364 -7.96 -9.38 -19.93
C PRO A 364 -7.68 -10.30 -21.12
N GLU A 365 -7.03 -9.83 -22.18
CA GLU A 365 -6.66 -10.63 -23.35
C GLU A 365 -5.72 -11.80 -23.02
N ASP A 366 -5.03 -11.75 -21.88
CA ASP A 366 -4.11 -12.80 -21.44
C ASP A 366 -4.81 -13.92 -20.68
N TYR A 367 -5.99 -13.67 -20.09
CA TYR A 367 -6.60 -14.60 -19.15
C TYR A 367 -8.12 -14.79 -19.31
N PHE A 368 -8.82 -13.87 -19.97
CA PHE A 368 -10.27 -13.96 -20.11
C PHE A 368 -10.66 -15.07 -21.08
N VAL A 369 -11.49 -16.00 -20.62
CA VAL A 369 -12.04 -17.09 -21.41
C VAL A 369 -13.55 -16.92 -21.55
N ASN A 370 -14.28 -16.87 -20.42
CA ASN A 370 -15.74 -16.80 -20.41
C ASN A 370 -16.33 -16.14 -19.16
N SER A 371 -15.53 -15.80 -18.16
CA SER A 371 -16.00 -15.22 -16.90
C SER A 371 -15.17 -14.00 -16.48
N PRO A 372 -15.80 -12.94 -15.95
CA PRO A 372 -15.06 -11.82 -15.39
C PRO A 372 -14.17 -12.21 -14.20
N LEU A 373 -14.37 -13.40 -13.64
CA LEU A 373 -13.58 -13.94 -12.54
C LEU A 373 -12.33 -14.73 -12.98
N ASP A 374 -12.13 -14.93 -14.28
CA ASP A 374 -11.01 -15.75 -14.81
C ASP A 374 -9.64 -15.23 -14.35
N GLY A 375 -9.52 -13.92 -14.14
CA GLY A 375 -8.31 -13.32 -13.58
C GLY A 375 -7.96 -13.80 -12.18
N LEU A 376 -8.95 -14.15 -11.34
CA LEU A 376 -8.71 -14.77 -10.03
C LEU A 376 -8.10 -16.17 -10.18
N GLY A 377 -8.67 -16.98 -11.07
CA GLY A 377 -8.16 -18.32 -11.39
C GLY A 377 -6.76 -18.28 -12.03
N TYR A 378 -6.51 -17.25 -12.86
CA TYR A 378 -5.21 -17.04 -13.48
C TYR A 378 -4.10 -16.78 -12.44
N GLN A 379 -4.34 -15.91 -11.46
CA GLN A 379 -3.41 -15.70 -10.37
C GLN A 379 -3.20 -17.00 -9.56
N GLU A 380 -4.29 -17.66 -9.17
CA GLU A 380 -4.26 -18.89 -8.37
C GLU A 380 -3.46 -20.00 -9.06
N LYS A 381 -3.61 -20.16 -10.38
CA LYS A 381 -2.83 -21.13 -11.17
C LYS A 381 -1.32 -20.98 -10.95
N TYR A 382 -0.79 -19.77 -11.08
CA TYR A 382 0.66 -19.54 -10.97
C TYR A 382 1.15 -19.58 -9.52
N GLU A 383 0.31 -19.23 -8.56
CA GLU A 383 0.59 -19.39 -7.13
C GLU A 383 0.73 -20.88 -6.74
N ARG A 384 -0.15 -21.76 -7.27
CA ARG A 384 -0.07 -23.22 -7.08
C ARG A 384 1.10 -23.84 -7.82
N LEU A 385 1.37 -23.44 -9.06
CA LEU A 385 2.56 -23.89 -9.79
C LEU A 385 3.84 -23.55 -9.03
N ALA A 386 3.92 -22.35 -8.44
CA ALA A 386 5.05 -21.95 -7.63
C ALA A 386 5.23 -22.83 -6.38
N PHE A 387 4.14 -23.22 -5.71
CA PHE A 387 4.20 -24.16 -4.59
C PHE A 387 4.66 -25.55 -5.02
N ALA A 388 4.15 -26.05 -6.15
CA ALA A 388 4.43 -27.40 -6.64
C ALA A 388 5.93 -27.62 -6.97
N ILE A 389 6.70 -26.57 -7.27
CA ILE A 389 8.13 -26.68 -7.58
C ILE A 389 8.93 -27.25 -6.41
N ALA A 390 8.67 -26.80 -5.20
CA ALA A 390 9.38 -27.28 -4.00
C ALA A 390 8.55 -28.27 -3.16
N GLY A 391 7.22 -28.34 -3.38
CA GLY A 391 6.28 -29.12 -2.57
C GLY A 391 6.14 -28.61 -1.13
N ASP A 392 6.66 -27.41 -0.85
CA ASP A 392 6.58 -26.72 0.43
C ASP A 392 6.54 -25.20 0.22
N TYR A 393 6.63 -24.41 1.28
CA TYR A 393 6.56 -22.95 1.18
C TYR A 393 7.89 -22.27 0.80
N ARG A 394 8.93 -22.97 0.34
CA ARG A 394 10.10 -22.34 -0.29
C ARG A 394 9.68 -21.69 -1.62
N ALA A 395 10.08 -20.44 -1.82
CA ALA A 395 9.70 -19.71 -3.02
C ALA A 395 10.58 -20.12 -4.21
N PRO A 396 10.02 -20.17 -5.44
CA PRO A 396 10.83 -20.25 -6.66
C PRO A 396 11.77 -19.06 -6.76
N GLY A 397 13.01 -19.29 -7.14
CA GLY A 397 13.98 -18.20 -7.27
C GLY A 397 15.04 -18.45 -8.33
N ASN A 398 15.74 -17.38 -8.70
CA ASN A 398 16.93 -17.45 -9.53
C ASN A 398 17.83 -16.23 -9.25
N LEU A 399 19.06 -16.25 -9.73
CA LEU A 399 19.90 -15.05 -9.76
C LEU A 399 19.74 -14.34 -11.11
N VAL A 400 19.85 -13.00 -11.10
CA VAL A 400 19.70 -12.21 -12.32
C VAL A 400 20.69 -12.62 -13.41
N GLY A 401 21.94 -12.94 -13.06
CA GLY A 401 22.95 -13.39 -14.04
C GLY A 401 22.51 -14.65 -14.76
N GLU A 402 22.15 -15.68 -14.03
CA GLU A 402 21.71 -16.97 -14.59
C GLU A 402 20.37 -16.84 -15.32
N PHE A 403 19.46 -16.04 -14.79
CA PHE A 403 18.17 -15.77 -15.44
C PHE A 403 18.33 -15.13 -16.82
N LEU A 404 19.25 -14.17 -16.97
CA LEU A 404 19.55 -13.52 -18.26
C LEU A 404 20.16 -14.51 -19.27
N GLU A 405 20.92 -15.49 -18.79
CA GLU A 405 21.60 -16.49 -19.61
C GLU A 405 20.79 -17.79 -19.82
N ASN A 406 19.49 -17.81 -19.45
CA ASN A 406 18.64 -19.01 -19.48
C ASN A 406 19.20 -20.21 -18.66
N ARG A 407 19.88 -19.91 -17.56
CA ARG A 407 20.43 -20.91 -16.63
C ARG A 407 19.72 -20.85 -15.30
N VAL A 408 19.92 -21.86 -14.48
CA VAL A 408 19.42 -21.94 -13.11
C VAL A 408 20.59 -21.83 -12.15
N ALA A 409 20.49 -20.96 -11.16
CA ALA A 409 21.50 -20.84 -10.11
C ALA A 409 21.50 -22.07 -9.21
N SER A 410 22.67 -22.45 -8.72
CA SER A 410 22.82 -23.54 -7.74
C SER A 410 22.74 -23.05 -6.29
N ALA A 411 23.10 -21.79 -6.04
CA ALA A 411 23.10 -21.16 -4.73
C ALA A 411 23.08 -19.64 -4.84
N ALA A 412 22.68 -18.97 -3.75
CA ALA A 412 22.85 -17.53 -3.60
C ALA A 412 24.33 -17.15 -3.51
N ARG A 413 24.65 -15.90 -3.89
CA ARG A 413 26.02 -15.35 -3.88
C ARG A 413 26.13 -14.20 -2.87
N SER A 414 26.53 -13.02 -3.30
CA SER A 414 26.73 -11.85 -2.41
C SER A 414 25.44 -11.29 -1.81
N VAL A 415 24.28 -11.58 -2.39
CA VAL A 415 22.96 -11.21 -1.86
C VAL A 415 22.29 -12.46 -1.29
N SER A 416 22.18 -12.52 0.04
CA SER A 416 21.41 -13.57 0.71
C SER A 416 19.91 -13.30 0.56
N PRO A 417 19.10 -14.25 0.06
CA PRO A 417 17.65 -14.08 -0.01
C PRO A 417 17.04 -13.83 1.36
N SER A 418 16.10 -12.90 1.44
CA SER A 418 15.43 -12.55 2.70
C SER A 418 14.08 -13.24 2.89
N TYR A 419 13.62 -14.02 1.92
CA TYR A 419 12.36 -14.76 2.01
C TYR A 419 12.43 -15.82 3.14
N PRO A 420 11.47 -15.84 4.09
CA PRO A 420 11.62 -16.54 5.36
C PRO A 420 11.74 -18.06 5.24
N HIS A 421 11.13 -18.67 4.22
CA HIS A 421 11.17 -20.12 4.03
C HIS A 421 12.32 -20.59 3.13
N GLY A 422 13.16 -19.66 2.66
CA GLY A 422 14.23 -19.94 1.70
C GLY A 422 13.74 -20.11 0.28
N LEU A 423 14.67 -20.32 -0.65
CA LEU A 423 14.37 -20.45 -2.07
C LEU A 423 14.58 -21.87 -2.59
N CYS A 424 13.81 -22.21 -3.61
CA CYS A 424 14.08 -23.32 -4.52
C CYS A 424 14.51 -22.72 -5.86
N PHE A 425 15.80 -22.82 -6.19
CA PHE A 425 16.31 -22.31 -7.47
C PHE A 425 15.79 -23.13 -8.64
N CYS A 426 15.16 -22.45 -9.61
CA CYS A 426 14.51 -23.09 -10.76
C CYS A 426 14.45 -22.15 -11.97
N ASP A 427 14.03 -22.70 -13.11
CA ASP A 427 13.57 -21.87 -14.23
C ASP A 427 12.20 -21.27 -13.88
N LEU A 428 12.14 -19.94 -13.82
CA LEU A 428 10.92 -19.20 -13.46
C LEU A 428 9.78 -19.36 -14.50
N ARG A 429 10.05 -19.90 -15.69
CA ARG A 429 9.00 -20.33 -16.63
C ARG A 429 8.10 -21.43 -16.10
N GLN A 430 8.55 -22.18 -15.09
CA GLN A 430 7.72 -23.21 -14.45
C GLN A 430 6.57 -22.63 -13.63
N CYS A 431 6.69 -21.38 -13.18
CA CYS A 431 5.68 -20.73 -12.31
C CYS A 431 5.27 -19.34 -12.76
N LEU A 432 5.66 -18.89 -13.93
CA LEU A 432 5.24 -17.62 -14.54
C LEU A 432 4.87 -17.83 -16.00
N PRO A 433 3.96 -17.02 -16.57
CA PRO A 433 3.71 -17.03 -18.01
C PRO A 433 4.98 -16.76 -18.81
N GLY A 434 5.17 -17.44 -19.94
CA GLY A 434 6.35 -17.27 -20.78
C GLY A 434 6.59 -15.83 -21.17
N TYR A 435 5.55 -15.09 -21.58
CA TYR A 435 5.66 -13.67 -21.94
C TYR A 435 6.08 -12.77 -20.78
N VAL A 436 5.72 -13.15 -19.54
CA VAL A 436 6.19 -12.41 -18.34
C VAL A 436 7.69 -12.61 -18.17
N VAL A 437 8.17 -13.85 -18.27
CA VAL A 437 9.60 -14.16 -18.16
C VAL A 437 10.41 -13.48 -19.25
N ASP A 438 9.92 -13.48 -20.49
CA ASP A 438 10.58 -12.85 -21.61
C ASP A 438 10.65 -11.32 -21.46
N ALA A 439 9.55 -10.69 -21.03
CA ALA A 439 9.51 -9.26 -20.73
C ALA A 439 10.47 -8.87 -19.59
N LEU A 440 10.54 -9.67 -18.52
CA LEU A 440 11.47 -9.45 -17.40
C LEU A 440 12.93 -9.52 -17.89
N ARG A 441 13.24 -10.51 -18.73
CA ARG A 441 14.60 -10.70 -19.28
C ARG A 441 15.02 -9.55 -20.18
N GLU A 442 14.13 -9.06 -21.04
CA GLU A 442 14.38 -7.90 -21.91
C GLU A 442 14.51 -6.60 -21.10
N ALA A 443 13.70 -6.43 -20.05
CA ALA A 443 13.66 -5.21 -19.27
C ALA A 443 14.88 -5.03 -18.34
N LEU A 444 15.42 -6.10 -17.76
CA LEU A 444 16.50 -6.02 -16.77
C LEU A 444 17.73 -5.25 -17.27
N PRO A 445 18.28 -5.51 -18.48
CA PRO A 445 19.38 -4.71 -19.02
C PRO A 445 19.00 -3.23 -19.27
N LEU A 446 17.73 -2.96 -19.60
CA LEU A 446 17.24 -1.60 -19.79
C LEU A 446 17.08 -0.84 -18.48
N PHE A 447 16.71 -1.52 -17.40
CA PHE A 447 16.77 -0.97 -16.05
C PHE A 447 18.20 -0.65 -15.64
N ASP A 448 19.16 -1.51 -15.95
CA ASP A 448 20.57 -1.30 -15.61
C ASP A 448 21.15 -0.05 -16.31
N ARG A 449 20.77 0.23 -17.55
CA ARG A 449 21.15 1.47 -18.24
C ARG A 449 20.66 2.72 -17.52
N LYS A 450 19.47 2.67 -16.89
CA LYS A 450 18.87 3.79 -16.14
C LYS A 450 19.37 3.85 -14.69
N MET A 451 19.61 2.71 -14.09
CA MET A 451 19.98 2.51 -12.69
C MET A 451 21.16 1.52 -12.63
N ARG A 452 22.37 2.01 -12.92
CA ARG A 452 23.56 1.17 -13.08
C ARG A 452 23.81 0.28 -11.85
N GLY A 453 23.86 -1.04 -12.05
CA GLY A 453 23.95 -2.07 -11.03
C GLY A 453 22.61 -2.70 -10.65
N PHE A 454 21.49 -2.29 -11.27
CA PHE A 454 20.19 -2.89 -11.04
C PHE A 454 20.12 -4.35 -11.52
N ALA A 455 20.70 -4.67 -12.68
CA ALA A 455 20.81 -6.04 -13.18
C ALA A 455 22.11 -6.72 -12.72
N SER A 456 22.58 -6.42 -11.51
CA SER A 456 23.74 -7.12 -10.91
C SER A 456 23.55 -8.63 -10.99
N PRO A 457 24.52 -9.42 -11.46
CA PRO A 457 24.39 -10.88 -11.57
C PRO A 457 23.98 -11.59 -10.27
N ASP A 458 24.39 -11.03 -9.13
CA ASP A 458 24.11 -11.58 -7.80
C ASP A 458 22.77 -11.13 -7.22
N ALA A 459 22.03 -10.25 -7.89
CA ALA A 459 20.71 -9.86 -7.45
C ALA A 459 19.77 -11.07 -7.50
N VAL A 460 18.91 -11.19 -6.50
CA VAL A 460 18.05 -12.37 -6.32
C VAL A 460 16.66 -12.08 -6.85
N LEU A 461 16.14 -12.97 -7.67
CA LEU A 461 14.74 -12.98 -8.10
C LEU A 461 13.98 -14.02 -7.27
N THR A 462 12.87 -13.61 -6.65
CA THR A 462 12.00 -14.46 -5.84
C THR A 462 10.57 -14.42 -6.39
N GLY A 463 10.01 -15.53 -6.82
CA GLY A 463 8.67 -15.68 -7.38
C GLY A 463 7.68 -16.26 -6.36
N VAL A 464 6.40 -16.09 -6.55
CA VAL A 464 5.75 -15.26 -7.56
C VAL A 464 5.04 -14.09 -6.88
N GLU A 465 5.09 -12.92 -7.47
CA GLU A 465 4.26 -11.79 -7.03
C GLU A 465 3.09 -11.62 -8.00
N THR A 466 1.91 -12.07 -7.58
CA THR A 466 0.70 -12.15 -8.42
C THR A 466 -0.37 -11.18 -8.00
N ARG A 467 -0.32 -10.71 -6.75
CA ARG A 467 -1.38 -9.92 -6.10
C ARG A 467 -1.03 -8.44 -5.98
N SER A 468 -0.53 -7.83 -7.05
CA SER A 468 -0.23 -6.40 -7.09
C SER A 468 -1.47 -5.51 -7.08
N SER A 469 -2.60 -6.03 -7.58
CA SER A 469 -3.92 -5.40 -7.56
C SER A 469 -5.02 -6.43 -7.81
N SER A 470 -6.29 -6.05 -7.54
CA SER A 470 -7.44 -6.90 -7.86
C SER A 470 -7.55 -7.12 -9.37
N PRO A 471 -7.76 -8.36 -9.85
CA PRO A 471 -8.01 -8.66 -11.26
C PRO A 471 -9.46 -8.44 -11.67
N VAL A 472 -10.29 -7.95 -10.76
CA VAL A 472 -11.72 -7.68 -10.99
C VAL A 472 -12.09 -6.29 -10.52
N ARG A 473 -13.20 -5.76 -11.06
CA ARG A 473 -13.87 -4.55 -10.60
C ARG A 473 -15.34 -4.84 -10.33
N ILE A 474 -15.79 -4.61 -9.10
CA ILE A 474 -17.20 -4.65 -8.73
C ILE A 474 -17.81 -3.30 -9.12
N LEU A 475 -18.73 -3.28 -10.08
CA LEU A 475 -19.28 -2.03 -10.60
C LEU A 475 -20.10 -1.29 -9.55
N ARG A 476 -19.95 0.03 -9.53
CA ARG A 476 -20.72 0.93 -8.68
C ARG A 476 -21.05 2.23 -9.44
N ASN A 477 -22.17 2.85 -9.09
CA ASN A 477 -22.62 4.11 -9.66
C ASN A 477 -21.89 5.34 -9.03
N GLU A 478 -22.32 6.53 -9.38
CA GLU A 478 -21.76 7.79 -8.87
C GLU A 478 -21.90 7.93 -7.35
N ASN A 479 -22.99 7.37 -6.78
CA ASN A 479 -23.21 7.28 -5.33
C ASN A 479 -22.44 6.14 -4.66
N ARG A 480 -21.50 5.52 -5.38
CA ARG A 480 -20.63 4.43 -4.92
C ARG A 480 -21.36 3.13 -4.58
N MET A 481 -22.62 3.02 -4.91
CA MET A 481 -23.49 1.88 -4.67
C MET A 481 -23.43 0.92 -5.87
N CYS A 482 -23.36 -0.39 -5.63
CA CYS A 482 -23.40 -1.39 -6.71
C CYS A 482 -24.82 -1.58 -7.25
N THR A 483 -25.01 -2.58 -8.11
CA THR A 483 -26.33 -2.93 -8.69
C THR A 483 -27.36 -3.35 -7.66
N VAL A 484 -26.91 -3.81 -6.49
CA VAL A 484 -27.77 -4.16 -5.35
C VAL A 484 -27.86 -2.93 -4.42
N PRO A 485 -29.04 -2.33 -4.27
CA PRO A 485 -29.23 -1.15 -3.43
C PRO A 485 -28.74 -1.36 -2.00
N GLY A 486 -28.06 -0.33 -1.45
CA GLY A 486 -27.52 -0.37 -0.09
C GLY A 486 -26.19 -1.10 0.07
N ILE A 487 -25.62 -1.67 -1.01
CA ILE A 487 -24.29 -2.30 -1.00
C ILE A 487 -23.26 -1.41 -1.69
N TYR A 488 -22.14 -1.17 -0.98
CA TYR A 488 -21.09 -0.22 -1.38
C TYR A 488 -19.72 -0.93 -1.45
N PRO A 489 -19.30 -1.40 -2.64
CA PRO A 489 -17.96 -1.96 -2.82
C PRO A 489 -16.89 -0.87 -2.68
N VAL A 490 -15.88 -1.08 -1.81
CA VAL A 490 -14.85 -0.08 -1.52
C VAL A 490 -13.44 -0.65 -1.57
N GLY A 491 -12.51 0.22 -1.89
CA GLY A 491 -11.08 -0.04 -1.79
C GLY A 491 -10.51 -0.92 -2.89
N GLU A 492 -9.43 -1.61 -2.57
CA GLU A 492 -8.62 -2.36 -3.54
C GLU A 492 -9.33 -3.62 -4.05
N GLY A 493 -9.99 -4.36 -3.17
CA GLY A 493 -10.74 -5.57 -3.55
C GLY A 493 -11.86 -5.29 -4.55
N ALA A 494 -12.50 -4.16 -4.41
CA ALA A 494 -13.52 -3.69 -5.35
C ALA A 494 -12.95 -3.11 -6.66
N GLY A 495 -11.61 -2.99 -6.78
CA GLY A 495 -10.93 -2.53 -8.01
C GLY A 495 -10.79 -1.01 -8.15
N TYR A 496 -10.99 -0.22 -7.08
CA TYR A 496 -10.96 1.25 -7.10
C TYR A 496 -9.74 1.88 -6.40
N ALA A 497 -8.92 1.09 -5.77
CA ALA A 497 -7.70 1.55 -5.10
C ALA A 497 -6.52 0.60 -5.38
N GLY A 498 -5.30 1.05 -5.10
CA GLY A 498 -4.08 0.28 -5.27
C GLY A 498 -3.04 0.62 -4.21
N GLY A 499 -3.42 0.71 -2.94
CA GLY A 499 -2.55 0.97 -1.81
C GLY A 499 -3.25 1.69 -0.66
N ILE A 500 -2.55 1.86 0.46
CA ILE A 500 -3.09 2.35 1.74
C ILE A 500 -3.85 3.67 1.58
N MET A 501 -3.21 4.69 1.01
CA MET A 501 -3.80 6.03 0.89
C MET A 501 -5.05 6.06 0.00
N SER A 502 -4.97 5.45 -1.19
CA SER A 502 -6.11 5.44 -2.11
C SER A 502 -7.28 4.62 -1.57
N ALA A 503 -7.02 3.52 -0.86
CA ALA A 503 -8.05 2.73 -0.21
C ALA A 503 -8.70 3.49 0.96
N ALA A 504 -7.91 4.15 1.80
CA ALA A 504 -8.40 4.99 2.90
C ALA A 504 -9.32 6.11 2.39
N ILE A 505 -8.90 6.82 1.33
CA ILE A 505 -9.69 7.90 0.72
C ILE A 505 -10.96 7.36 0.08
N ASP A 506 -10.91 6.19 -0.56
CA ASP A 506 -12.09 5.58 -1.17
C ASP A 506 -13.14 5.19 -0.13
N GLY A 507 -12.70 4.58 0.99
CA GLY A 507 -13.55 4.27 2.13
C GLY A 507 -14.16 5.53 2.78
N LEU A 508 -13.34 6.54 3.03
CA LEU A 508 -13.78 7.83 3.58
C LEU A 508 -14.87 8.48 2.70
N LYS A 509 -14.60 8.61 1.39
CA LYS A 509 -15.56 9.21 0.45
C LYS A 509 -16.87 8.41 0.34
N THR A 510 -16.79 7.09 0.47
CA THR A 510 -17.98 6.25 0.48
C THR A 510 -18.78 6.46 1.77
N ALA A 511 -18.13 6.53 2.92
CA ALA A 511 -18.80 6.84 4.17
C ALA A 511 -19.46 8.23 4.17
N MET A 512 -18.79 9.22 3.58
CA MET A 512 -19.34 10.57 3.41
C MET A 512 -20.60 10.58 2.53
N SER A 513 -20.62 9.79 1.44
CA SER A 513 -21.79 9.73 0.55
C SER A 513 -23.04 9.11 1.18
N LEU A 514 -22.90 8.43 2.33
CA LEU A 514 -24.07 7.93 3.08
C LEU A 514 -24.78 9.02 3.89
N LEU A 515 -24.15 10.19 4.04
CA LEU A 515 -24.62 11.30 4.87
C LEU A 515 -24.93 12.57 4.03
N ALA A 516 -24.73 12.48 2.70
CA ALA A 516 -24.94 13.56 1.74
C ALA A 516 -26.43 13.82 1.41
#